data_e2b0f2ecef167f7d4c8abf70926cc9a2
#
_entry.id   e2b0f2ecef167f7d4c8abf70926cc9a2
#
_cell.length_a   1.000
_cell.length_b   1.000
_cell.length_c   1.000
_cell.angle_alpha   90.00
_cell.angle_beta   90.00
_cell.angle_gamma   90.00
#
_symmetry.space_group_name_H-M   'P 1'
#
loop_
_entity.id
_entity.type
_entity.pdbx_description
1 polymer ?
#
loop_
_entity_poly.entity_id
_entity_poly.type
_entity_poly.pdbx_seq_one_letter_code
_entity_poly.pdbx_strand_id
1 'polypeptide(L)'
;IDDPVSSLDSDVLFIVSTLIRGIIDKVRKNQDTVKQIFIFTHNAYFFKEVTFISSRESCYNKRHDTLYFIVRKKDNISSIEKYDTCPIKTSYQLLWDDIKKSEVDCISLQNSMRRIIEFYFKFLANLNENNLINQFNGIEKNIFKSLIAWINAGSHEIIDDFNVTISNEQIEIFKNVFKNIFEYTGHIEHYNMMMGVNKENISPPPSAP
;
A
#
# COMPACT_ATOMS: atom_id res chain seq x y z
N ILE A 1 15.02 16.82 18.14
CA ILE A 1 14.13 15.90 18.89
C ILE A 1 14.73 14.52 18.73
N ASP A 2 15.21 13.94 19.81
CA ASP A 2 15.91 12.66 19.83
C ASP A 2 15.04 11.66 20.58
N ASP A 3 14.62 10.63 19.87
CA ASP A 3 13.83 9.48 20.32
C ASP A 3 12.73 9.81 21.35
N PRO A 4 11.76 10.67 20.99
CA PRO A 4 10.79 11.21 21.95
C PRO A 4 9.82 10.16 22.49
N VAL A 5 9.84 8.93 21.94
CA VAL A 5 8.87 7.86 22.24
C VAL A 5 9.58 6.51 22.30
N SER A 6 10.51 6.33 23.23
CA SER A 6 11.30 5.08 23.34
C SER A 6 10.56 3.93 24.07
N SER A 7 9.58 4.23 24.92
CA SER A 7 8.90 3.20 25.76
C SER A 7 7.47 3.61 26.18
N LEU A 8 6.77 4.37 25.35
CA LEU A 8 5.47 4.92 25.69
C LEU A 8 4.32 4.09 25.15
N ASP A 9 3.23 4.10 25.89
CA ASP A 9 1.95 3.54 25.52
C ASP A 9 1.40 4.17 24.22
N SER A 10 0.55 3.44 23.49
CA SER A 10 0.00 3.87 22.20
C SER A 10 -0.67 5.23 22.25
N ASP A 11 -1.38 5.53 23.35
CA ASP A 11 -2.09 6.80 23.52
C ASP A 11 -1.12 7.96 23.66
N VAL A 12 -0.04 7.77 24.40
CA VAL A 12 1.00 8.78 24.57
C VAL A 12 1.76 9.00 23.29
N LEU A 13 2.03 7.93 22.53
CA LEU A 13 2.64 8.02 21.20
C LEU A 13 1.81 8.91 20.27
N PHE A 14 0.48 8.72 20.24
CA PHE A 14 -0.42 9.52 19.42
C PHE A 14 -0.40 11.00 19.82
N ILE A 15 -0.46 11.30 21.14
CA ILE A 15 -0.42 12.67 21.65
C ILE A 15 0.89 13.35 21.28
N VAL A 16 2.03 12.71 21.53
CA VAL A 16 3.36 13.26 21.23
C VAL A 16 3.53 13.49 19.74
N SER A 17 3.11 12.54 18.91
CA SER A 17 3.15 12.66 17.44
C SER A 17 2.31 13.85 16.96
N THR A 18 1.13 14.06 17.53
CA THR A 18 0.24 15.17 17.21
C THR A 18 0.85 16.52 17.57
N LEU A 19 1.47 16.64 18.75
CA LEU A 19 2.17 17.85 19.18
C LEU A 19 3.33 18.18 18.23
N ILE A 20 4.13 17.17 17.88
CA ILE A 20 5.27 17.38 16.97
C ILE A 20 4.80 17.76 15.57
N ARG A 21 3.73 17.16 15.06
CA ARG A 21 3.10 17.61 13.78
C ARG A 21 2.67 19.07 13.86
N GLY A 22 2.07 19.50 14.98
CA GLY A 22 1.72 20.89 15.18
C GLY A 22 2.92 21.85 15.14
N ILE A 23 4.07 21.43 15.69
CA ILE A 23 5.32 22.22 15.60
C ILE A 23 5.83 22.27 14.16
N ILE A 24 5.84 21.12 13.46
CA ILE A 24 6.25 21.04 12.05
C ILE A 24 5.39 21.97 11.18
N ASP A 25 4.08 22.00 11.39
CA ASP A 25 3.16 22.87 10.63
C ASP A 25 3.40 24.34 10.90
N LYS A 26 3.70 24.74 12.13
CA LYS A 26 4.07 26.13 12.46
C LYS A 26 5.36 26.54 11.75
N VAL A 27 6.36 25.67 11.74
CA VAL A 27 7.64 25.92 11.04
C VAL A 27 7.41 26.08 9.53
N ARG A 28 6.61 25.21 8.93
CA ARG A 28 6.24 25.30 7.50
C ARG A 28 5.53 26.61 7.15
N LYS A 29 4.63 27.05 8.03
CA LYS A 29 3.89 28.32 7.87
C LYS A 29 4.72 29.54 8.24
N ASN A 30 5.98 29.37 8.61
CA ASN A 30 6.86 30.45 9.08
C ASN A 30 6.32 31.19 10.31
N GLN A 31 5.54 30.50 11.14
CA GLN A 31 4.87 31.01 12.35
C GLN A 31 5.69 30.81 13.62
N ASP A 32 6.92 30.31 13.49
CA ASP A 32 7.83 30.03 14.61
C ASP A 32 9.22 30.62 14.32
N THR A 33 10.00 30.80 15.38
CA THR A 33 11.42 31.18 15.31
C THR A 33 12.29 30.01 14.84
N VAL A 34 11.83 28.78 15.04
CA VAL A 34 12.50 27.56 14.56
C VAL A 34 12.41 27.50 13.04
N LYS A 35 13.55 27.27 12.38
CA LYS A 35 13.65 27.19 10.91
C LYS A 35 13.81 25.79 10.38
N GLN A 36 14.28 24.84 11.21
CA GLN A 36 14.53 23.47 10.82
C GLN A 36 14.32 22.53 12.00
N ILE A 37 13.78 21.35 11.74
CA ILE A 37 13.54 20.32 12.75
C ILE A 37 14.23 19.04 12.30
N PHE A 38 15.03 18.47 13.18
CA PHE A 38 15.58 17.12 13.05
C PHE A 38 14.88 16.22 14.05
N ILE A 39 14.39 15.08 13.58
CA ILE A 39 13.71 14.07 14.41
C ILE A 39 14.47 12.76 14.22
N PHE A 40 15.01 12.23 15.30
CA PHE A 40 15.63 10.91 15.35
C PHE A 40 14.70 9.96 16.09
N THR A 41 14.45 8.79 15.55
CA THR A 41 13.65 7.78 16.21
C THR A 41 13.97 6.39 15.66
N HIS A 42 13.90 5.38 16.52
CA HIS A 42 13.93 3.97 16.14
C HIS A 42 12.52 3.35 16.10
N ASN A 43 11.49 4.11 16.52
CA ASN A 43 10.10 3.65 16.55
C ASN A 43 9.42 3.90 15.19
N ALA A 44 9.14 2.81 14.44
CA ALA A 44 8.52 2.87 13.13
C ALA A 44 7.08 3.41 13.15
N TYR A 45 6.32 3.18 14.22
CA TYR A 45 4.96 3.70 14.38
C TYR A 45 4.98 5.21 14.59
N PHE A 46 5.85 5.69 15.49
CA PHE A 46 6.05 7.12 15.70
C PHE A 46 6.49 7.82 14.42
N PHE A 47 7.46 7.24 13.70
CA PHE A 47 7.91 7.76 12.41
C PHE A 47 6.74 7.91 11.44
N LYS A 48 5.89 6.89 11.32
CA LYS A 48 4.69 6.93 10.47
C LYS A 48 3.70 8.00 10.89
N GLU A 49 3.42 8.11 12.18
CA GLU A 49 2.50 9.12 12.70
C GLU A 49 2.97 10.55 12.44
N VAL A 50 4.26 10.83 12.66
CA VAL A 50 4.84 12.16 12.43
C VAL A 50 4.93 12.50 10.94
N THR A 51 5.19 11.51 10.10
CA THR A 51 5.32 11.69 8.64
C THR A 51 3.99 11.56 7.90
N PHE A 52 2.89 11.24 8.60
CA PHE A 52 1.58 11.09 8.00
C PHE A 52 1.14 12.38 7.27
N ILE A 53 0.70 12.21 6.04
CA ILE A 53 0.16 13.26 5.20
C ILE A 53 -1.27 12.86 4.84
N SER A 54 -2.22 13.72 5.17
CA SER A 54 -3.61 13.54 4.74
C SER A 54 -3.69 13.54 3.21
N SER A 55 -4.54 12.67 2.64
CA SER A 55 -4.76 12.62 1.19
C SER A 55 -5.24 13.96 0.60
N ARG A 56 -5.90 14.81 1.41
CA ARG A 56 -6.31 16.16 1.02
C ARG A 56 -5.12 17.12 0.89
N GLU A 57 -4.05 16.86 1.61
CA GLU A 57 -2.83 17.66 1.56
C GLU A 57 -1.84 17.11 0.52
N SER A 58 -2.01 15.87 0.07
CA SER A 58 -1.09 15.23 -0.88
C SER A 58 -1.09 15.87 -2.26
N CYS A 59 -2.20 16.51 -2.68
CA CYS A 59 -2.25 17.24 -3.96
C CYS A 59 -1.36 18.51 -3.96
N TYR A 60 -1.01 19.03 -2.81
CA TYR A 60 -0.06 20.15 -2.68
C TYR A 60 1.39 19.71 -2.43
N ASN A 61 1.64 18.42 -2.25
CA ASN A 61 2.86 17.95 -1.60
C ASN A 61 3.67 16.96 -2.41
N LYS A 62 4.28 17.44 -3.46
CA LYS A 62 5.71 17.10 -3.62
C LYS A 62 6.43 17.94 -2.56
N ARG A 63 6.44 17.47 -1.30
CA ARG A 63 7.10 18.18 -0.21
C ARG A 63 8.61 18.11 -0.43
N HIS A 64 9.13 19.13 -1.07
CA HIS A 64 10.57 19.38 -1.15
C HIS A 64 11.16 19.82 0.21
N ASP A 65 10.31 20.00 1.24
CA ASP A 65 10.67 20.48 2.56
C ASP A 65 10.99 19.39 3.58
N THR A 66 10.74 18.12 3.24
CA THR A 66 10.97 16.98 4.13
C THR A 66 11.93 15.98 3.51
N LEU A 67 12.97 15.63 4.23
CA LEU A 67 13.96 14.63 3.85
C LEU A 67 13.90 13.46 4.82
N TYR A 68 14.05 12.26 4.31
CA TYR A 68 14.05 11.04 5.10
C TYR A 68 15.41 10.36 5.04
N PHE A 69 15.87 9.89 6.19
CA PHE A 69 17.14 9.19 6.30
C PHE A 69 16.95 7.92 7.12
N ILE A 70 17.63 6.84 6.71
CA ILE A 70 17.75 5.62 7.51
C ILE A 70 19.21 5.43 7.87
N VAL A 71 19.50 5.31 9.16
CA VAL A 71 20.82 4.94 9.66
C VAL A 71 20.87 3.42 9.80
N ARG A 72 21.81 2.78 9.15
CA ARG A 72 22.05 1.33 9.24
C ARG A 72 23.44 1.06 9.77
N LYS A 73 23.56 0.00 10.55
CA LYS A 73 24.86 -0.54 10.97
C LYS A 73 25.02 -1.96 10.43
N LYS A 74 26.06 -2.18 9.63
CA LYS A 74 26.44 -3.49 9.11
C LYS A 74 27.92 -3.67 9.29
N ASP A 75 28.36 -4.81 9.83
CA ASP A 75 29.78 -5.14 10.03
C ASP A 75 30.57 -4.04 10.78
N ASN A 76 29.98 -3.47 11.83
CA ASN A 76 30.50 -2.34 12.62
C ASN A 76 30.69 -1.01 11.85
N ILE A 77 30.22 -0.93 10.61
CA ILE A 77 30.24 0.30 9.81
C ILE A 77 28.81 0.88 9.79
N SER A 78 28.70 2.16 10.14
CA SER A 78 27.43 2.89 10.05
C SER A 78 27.33 3.61 8.72
N SER A 79 26.16 3.53 8.10
CA SER A 79 25.83 4.24 6.86
C SER A 79 24.53 5.02 7.02
N ILE A 80 24.39 6.11 6.27
CA ILE A 80 23.16 6.91 6.21
C ILE A 80 22.66 6.86 4.78
N GLU A 81 21.42 6.39 4.63
CA GLU A 81 20.74 6.32 3.34
C GLU A 81 19.66 7.40 3.28
N LYS A 82 19.70 8.23 2.24
CA LYS A 82 18.70 9.29 1.98
C LYS A 82 17.55 8.75 1.13
N TYR A 83 16.33 9.14 1.46
CA TYR A 83 15.12 8.82 0.71
C TYR A 83 14.32 10.09 0.42
N ASP A 84 13.84 10.24 -0.81
CA ASP A 84 13.02 11.38 -1.23
C ASP A 84 11.52 11.17 -0.90
N THR A 85 11.14 9.92 -0.62
CA THR A 85 9.79 9.54 -0.17
C THR A 85 9.87 8.75 1.11
N CYS A 86 8.78 8.71 1.88
CA CYS A 86 8.74 7.94 3.13
C CYS A 86 9.15 6.48 2.92
N PRO A 87 10.27 6.03 3.52
CA PRO A 87 10.82 4.69 3.27
C PRO A 87 10.05 3.58 4.01
N ILE A 88 9.20 3.93 4.98
CA ILE A 88 8.44 2.94 5.76
C ILE A 88 7.07 2.73 5.10
N LYS A 89 6.89 1.55 4.52
CA LYS A 89 5.62 1.12 3.91
C LYS A 89 4.86 0.17 4.83
N THR A 90 3.53 0.18 4.73
CA THR A 90 2.70 -0.85 5.38
C THR A 90 2.87 -2.19 4.66
N SER A 91 2.57 -3.30 5.36
CA SER A 91 2.50 -4.62 4.71
C SER A 91 1.57 -4.62 3.51
N TYR A 92 0.45 -3.90 3.61
CA TYR A 92 -0.50 -3.74 2.50
C TYR A 92 0.12 -3.01 1.30
N GLN A 93 0.86 -1.92 1.52
CA GLN A 93 1.58 -1.21 0.46
C GLN A 93 2.66 -2.09 -0.19
N LEU A 94 3.36 -2.91 0.59
CA LEU A 94 4.37 -3.84 0.07
C LEU A 94 3.75 -4.90 -0.85
N LEU A 95 2.55 -5.42 -0.53
CA LEU A 95 1.83 -6.34 -1.41
C LEU A 95 1.49 -5.70 -2.77
N TRP A 96 1.04 -4.44 -2.76
CA TRP A 96 0.79 -3.70 -4.01
C TRP A 96 2.06 -3.41 -4.80
N ASP A 97 3.17 -3.14 -4.11
CA ASP A 97 4.46 -2.97 -4.79
C ASP A 97 4.91 -4.26 -5.48
N ASP A 98 4.63 -5.44 -4.90
CA ASP A 98 4.91 -6.72 -5.54
C ASP A 98 4.13 -6.89 -6.84
N ILE A 99 2.86 -6.48 -6.88
CA ILE A 99 2.04 -6.54 -8.11
C ILE A 99 2.59 -5.63 -9.22
N LYS A 100 3.20 -4.50 -8.84
CA LYS A 100 3.77 -3.52 -9.80
C LYS A 100 5.07 -3.98 -10.45
N LYS A 101 5.76 -4.95 -9.88
CA LYS A 101 7.02 -5.44 -10.46
C LYS A 101 6.78 -6.04 -11.84
N SER A 102 7.71 -5.78 -12.76
CA SER A 102 7.69 -6.35 -14.11
C SER A 102 8.08 -7.84 -14.12
N GLU A 103 9.01 -8.21 -13.22
CA GLU A 103 9.47 -9.58 -13.05
C GLU A 103 9.01 -10.08 -11.68
N VAL A 104 7.95 -10.83 -11.65
CA VAL A 104 7.39 -11.42 -10.43
C VAL A 104 7.23 -12.91 -10.66
N ASP A 105 7.68 -13.69 -9.68
CA ASP A 105 7.33 -15.09 -9.60
C ASP A 105 5.81 -15.23 -9.44
N CYS A 106 5.21 -16.12 -10.22
CA CYS A 106 3.76 -16.26 -10.28
C CYS A 106 3.14 -16.65 -8.94
N ILE A 107 3.80 -17.49 -8.16
CA ILE A 107 3.33 -17.90 -6.83
C ILE A 107 3.31 -16.68 -5.90
N SER A 108 4.37 -15.89 -5.93
CA SER A 108 4.47 -14.65 -5.16
C SER A 108 3.39 -13.65 -5.55
N LEU A 109 3.14 -13.50 -6.85
CA LEU A 109 2.08 -12.63 -7.37
C LEU A 109 0.69 -13.07 -6.90
N GLN A 110 0.36 -14.35 -7.04
CA GLN A 110 -0.92 -14.90 -6.59
C GLN A 110 -1.11 -14.72 -5.08
N ASN A 111 -0.07 -14.97 -4.28
CA ASN A 111 -0.13 -14.78 -2.84
C ASN A 111 -0.35 -13.33 -2.47
N SER A 112 0.31 -12.39 -3.14
CA SER A 112 0.12 -10.96 -2.92
C SER A 112 -1.30 -10.52 -3.30
N MET A 113 -1.83 -10.97 -4.44
CA MET A 113 -3.21 -10.70 -4.86
C MET A 113 -4.23 -11.24 -3.86
N ARG A 114 -4.09 -12.49 -3.43
CA ARG A 114 -4.99 -13.12 -2.43
C ARG A 114 -5.00 -12.35 -1.13
N ARG A 115 -3.83 -12.00 -0.59
CA ARG A 115 -3.72 -11.22 0.65
C ARG A 115 -4.32 -9.83 0.53
N ILE A 116 -4.21 -9.18 -0.63
CA ILE A 116 -4.86 -7.89 -0.88
C ILE A 116 -6.38 -8.06 -0.91
N ILE A 117 -6.89 -9.06 -1.63
CA ILE A 117 -8.33 -9.34 -1.71
C ILE A 117 -8.88 -9.66 -0.32
N GLU A 118 -8.21 -10.54 0.42
CA GLU A 118 -8.61 -10.88 1.79
C GLU A 118 -8.65 -9.65 2.68
N PHE A 119 -7.56 -8.87 2.72
CA PHE A 119 -7.49 -7.67 3.55
C PHE A 119 -8.57 -6.66 3.17
N TYR A 120 -8.69 -6.37 1.87
CA TYR A 120 -9.57 -5.30 1.41
C TYR A 120 -11.04 -5.69 1.54
N PHE A 121 -11.44 -6.84 1.05
CA PHE A 121 -12.86 -7.22 1.02
C PHE A 121 -13.36 -7.85 2.32
N LYS A 122 -12.51 -8.50 3.10
CA LYS A 122 -12.91 -9.04 4.40
C LYS A 122 -13.06 -7.95 5.47
N PHE A 123 -12.20 -6.92 5.43
CA PHE A 123 -12.16 -5.89 6.48
C PHE A 123 -12.77 -4.56 6.06
N LEU A 124 -12.75 -4.20 4.78
CA LEU A 124 -13.15 -2.88 4.31
C LEU A 124 -14.40 -2.89 3.41
N ALA A 125 -14.61 -3.96 2.66
CA ALA A 125 -15.73 -4.06 1.71
C ALA A 125 -16.28 -5.49 1.69
N ASN A 126 -17.60 -5.64 1.82
CA ASN A 126 -18.23 -6.96 1.72
C ASN A 126 -18.18 -7.49 0.28
N LEU A 127 -17.57 -8.66 0.08
CA LEU A 127 -17.55 -9.33 -1.21
C LEU A 127 -18.73 -10.29 -1.33
N ASN A 128 -19.58 -10.07 -2.34
CA ASN A 128 -20.61 -11.06 -2.70
C ASN A 128 -20.08 -11.96 -3.81
N GLU A 129 -19.43 -13.05 -3.43
CA GLU A 129 -18.75 -13.99 -4.33
C GLU A 129 -19.69 -14.61 -5.37
N ASN A 130 -20.92 -14.95 -4.97
CA ASN A 130 -21.88 -15.60 -5.87
C ASN A 130 -22.30 -14.71 -7.03
N ASN A 131 -22.42 -13.41 -6.79
CA ASN A 131 -22.74 -12.44 -7.85
C ASN A 131 -21.52 -12.17 -8.72
N LEU A 132 -20.33 -12.10 -8.11
CA LEU A 132 -19.12 -11.75 -8.81
C LEU A 132 -18.61 -12.89 -9.72
N ILE A 133 -18.76 -14.15 -9.31
CA ILE A 133 -18.34 -15.31 -10.10
C ILE A 133 -19.02 -15.40 -11.48
N ASN A 134 -20.23 -14.85 -11.60
CA ASN A 134 -20.98 -14.83 -12.84
C ASN A 134 -20.52 -13.76 -13.84
N GLN A 135 -19.66 -12.84 -13.40
CA GLN A 135 -19.05 -11.81 -14.27
C GLN A 135 -17.85 -12.36 -15.05
N PHE A 136 -17.29 -13.48 -14.61
CA PHE A 136 -16.14 -14.12 -15.24
C PHE A 136 -16.52 -15.35 -16.04
N ASN A 137 -15.83 -15.57 -17.16
CA ASN A 137 -16.04 -16.72 -18.05
C ASN A 137 -14.74 -17.50 -18.31
N GLY A 138 -14.87 -18.78 -18.66
CA GLY A 138 -13.74 -19.60 -19.08
C GLY A 138 -12.61 -19.67 -18.05
N ILE A 139 -11.39 -19.41 -18.51
CA ILE A 139 -10.18 -19.46 -17.70
C ILE A 139 -10.15 -18.39 -16.60
N GLU A 140 -10.69 -17.22 -16.86
CA GLU A 140 -10.78 -16.12 -15.88
C GLU A 140 -11.64 -16.52 -14.67
N LYS A 141 -12.72 -17.27 -14.89
CA LYS A 141 -13.58 -17.79 -13.82
C LYS A 141 -12.82 -18.76 -12.91
N ASN A 142 -11.94 -19.58 -13.46
CA ASN A 142 -11.11 -20.49 -12.68
C ASN A 142 -10.05 -19.74 -11.87
N ILE A 143 -9.43 -18.73 -12.47
CA ILE A 143 -8.49 -17.84 -11.78
C ILE A 143 -9.18 -17.08 -10.64
N PHE A 144 -10.36 -16.51 -10.91
CA PHE A 144 -11.17 -15.85 -9.88
C PHE A 144 -11.44 -16.80 -8.70
N LYS A 145 -11.94 -18.02 -8.99
CA LYS A 145 -12.17 -19.04 -7.96
C LYS A 145 -10.91 -19.33 -7.14
N SER A 146 -9.76 -19.46 -7.79
CA SER A 146 -8.50 -19.76 -7.09
C SER A 146 -8.04 -18.59 -6.21
N LEU A 147 -8.30 -17.33 -6.60
CA LEU A 147 -7.99 -16.16 -5.79
C LEU A 147 -8.91 -16.02 -4.58
N ILE A 148 -10.19 -16.40 -4.71
CA ILE A 148 -11.20 -16.26 -3.66
C ILE A 148 -11.26 -17.46 -2.70
N ALA A 149 -10.94 -18.66 -3.16
CA ALA A 149 -11.03 -19.90 -2.35
C ALA A 149 -10.33 -19.79 -0.98
N TRP A 150 -9.30 -18.98 -0.89
CA TRP A 150 -8.55 -18.75 0.35
C TRP A 150 -9.23 -17.81 1.34
N ILE A 151 -10.15 -16.98 0.89
CA ILE A 151 -10.90 -16.08 1.78
C ILE A 151 -11.82 -16.91 2.69
N ASN A 152 -12.35 -18.03 2.18
CA ASN A 152 -13.29 -18.89 2.87
C ASN A 152 -12.65 -20.03 3.65
N ALA A 153 -11.47 -20.51 3.21
CA ALA A 153 -10.86 -21.71 3.78
C ALA A 153 -10.09 -21.49 5.09
N GLY A 154 -9.97 -20.24 5.58
CA GLY A 154 -9.13 -19.95 6.76
C GLY A 154 -7.76 -20.61 6.60
N SER A 155 -6.73 -19.89 6.56
CA SER A 155 -5.28 -20.09 6.33
C SER A 155 -4.62 -21.49 6.52
N HIS A 156 -5.33 -22.61 6.46
CA HIS A 156 -4.80 -23.94 6.87
C HIS A 156 -4.70 -25.00 5.78
N GLU A 157 -5.24 -24.78 4.60
CA GLU A 157 -5.00 -25.71 3.49
C GLU A 157 -4.15 -25.07 2.40
N ILE A 158 -2.85 -25.34 2.46
CA ILE A 158 -1.91 -25.11 1.37
C ILE A 158 -2.30 -26.11 0.27
N ILE A 159 -3.01 -25.63 -0.75
CA ILE A 159 -3.16 -26.40 -1.99
C ILE A 159 -1.85 -26.25 -2.74
N ASP A 160 -0.99 -27.23 -2.54
CA ASP A 160 0.39 -27.32 -3.06
C ASP A 160 0.45 -27.73 -4.55
N ASP A 161 -0.69 -27.76 -5.26
CA ASP A 161 -0.82 -28.49 -6.52
C ASP A 161 -0.72 -27.67 -7.81
N PHE A 162 -0.27 -26.40 -7.77
CA PHE A 162 -0.07 -25.65 -9.02
C PHE A 162 1.40 -25.26 -9.26
N ASN A 163 2.30 -26.25 -9.23
CA ASN A 163 3.63 -26.14 -9.82
C ASN A 163 3.57 -26.23 -11.36
N VAL A 164 2.78 -25.41 -12.01
CA VAL A 164 2.82 -25.23 -13.45
C VAL A 164 3.76 -24.06 -13.73
N THR A 165 4.75 -24.29 -14.57
CA THR A 165 5.59 -23.22 -15.13
C THR A 165 4.69 -22.27 -15.89
N ILE A 166 4.28 -21.18 -15.24
CA ILE A 166 3.28 -20.25 -15.76
C ILE A 166 3.97 -19.30 -16.74
N SER A 167 3.43 -19.22 -17.95
CA SER A 167 3.93 -18.31 -18.98
C SER A 167 3.63 -16.84 -18.63
N ASN A 168 4.38 -15.91 -19.20
CA ASN A 168 4.13 -14.47 -19.03
C ASN A 168 2.70 -14.06 -19.43
N GLU A 169 2.11 -14.74 -20.40
CA GLU A 169 0.72 -14.53 -20.82
C GLU A 169 -0.27 -14.83 -19.68
N GLN A 170 -0.01 -15.85 -18.89
CA GLN A 170 -0.86 -16.20 -17.74
C GLN A 170 -0.76 -15.17 -16.62
N ILE A 171 0.41 -14.57 -16.39
CA ILE A 171 0.60 -13.49 -15.42
C ILE A 171 -0.30 -12.31 -15.75
N GLU A 172 -0.39 -11.92 -17.00
CA GLU A 172 -1.27 -10.82 -17.43
C GLU A 172 -2.76 -11.16 -17.27
N ILE A 173 -3.15 -12.42 -17.48
CA ILE A 173 -4.54 -12.85 -17.23
C ILE A 173 -4.85 -12.73 -15.72
N PHE A 174 -3.93 -13.15 -14.83
CA PHE A 174 -4.09 -12.97 -13.39
C PHE A 174 -4.25 -11.50 -12.98
N LYS A 175 -3.42 -10.61 -13.53
CA LYS A 175 -3.50 -9.17 -13.28
C LYS A 175 -4.82 -8.58 -13.75
N ASN A 176 -5.31 -9.01 -14.91
CA ASN A 176 -6.59 -8.57 -15.46
C ASN A 176 -7.76 -9.04 -14.59
N VAL A 177 -7.80 -10.32 -14.19
CA VAL A 177 -8.84 -10.83 -13.29
C VAL A 177 -8.81 -10.08 -11.97
N PHE A 178 -7.63 -9.85 -11.40
CA PHE A 178 -7.47 -9.10 -10.17
C PHE A 178 -8.01 -7.67 -10.28
N LYS A 179 -7.72 -6.95 -11.38
CA LYS A 179 -8.27 -5.62 -11.65
C LYS A 179 -9.79 -5.66 -11.77
N ASN A 180 -10.32 -6.62 -12.53
CA ASN A 180 -11.76 -6.77 -12.78
C ASN A 180 -12.54 -7.04 -11.48
N ILE A 181 -11.94 -7.70 -10.47
CA ILE A 181 -12.55 -7.84 -9.15
C ILE A 181 -12.86 -6.46 -8.54
N PHE A 182 -11.92 -5.52 -8.60
CA PHE A 182 -12.15 -4.16 -8.09
C PHE A 182 -13.13 -3.38 -8.96
N GLU A 183 -13.12 -3.57 -10.27
CA GLU A 183 -14.03 -2.91 -11.19
C GLU A 183 -15.48 -3.36 -10.98
N TYR A 184 -15.74 -4.66 -10.99
CA TYR A 184 -17.08 -5.23 -10.83
C TYR A 184 -17.67 -5.04 -9.42
N THR A 185 -16.83 -4.80 -8.44
CA THR A 185 -17.27 -4.47 -7.07
C THR A 185 -17.44 -2.96 -6.84
N GLY A 186 -17.13 -2.11 -7.85
CA GLY A 186 -17.23 -0.65 -7.72
C GLY A 186 -16.05 -0.01 -6.98
N HIS A 187 -14.94 -0.73 -6.80
CA HIS A 187 -13.77 -0.28 -6.05
C HIS A 187 -12.55 0.04 -6.94
N ILE A 188 -12.76 0.30 -8.23
CA ILE A 188 -11.68 0.57 -9.21
C ILE A 188 -10.83 1.78 -8.82
N GLU A 189 -11.40 2.78 -8.14
CA GLU A 189 -10.67 3.96 -7.68
C GLU A 189 -9.59 3.59 -6.65
N HIS A 190 -9.87 2.63 -5.77
CA HIS A 190 -8.87 2.12 -4.83
C HIS A 190 -7.73 1.40 -5.58
N TYR A 191 -8.06 0.55 -6.55
CA TYR A 191 -7.07 -0.11 -7.41
C TYR A 191 -6.17 0.92 -8.11
N ASN A 192 -6.78 1.92 -8.77
CA ASN A 192 -6.05 2.95 -9.50
C ASN A 192 -5.12 3.75 -8.58
N MET A 193 -5.61 4.14 -7.40
CA MET A 193 -4.80 4.82 -6.38
C MET A 193 -3.59 3.99 -5.97
N MET A 194 -3.80 2.71 -5.67
CA MET A 194 -2.73 1.82 -5.22
C MET A 194 -1.74 1.48 -6.34
N MET A 195 -2.21 1.37 -7.59
CA MET A 195 -1.35 1.18 -8.76
C MET A 195 -0.62 2.45 -9.20
N GLY A 196 -1.03 3.63 -8.72
CA GLY A 196 -0.46 4.92 -9.10
C GLY A 196 -0.93 5.41 -10.48
N VAL A 197 -2.11 4.97 -10.92
CA VAL A 197 -2.73 5.45 -12.17
C VAL A 197 -3.36 6.82 -11.92
N ASN A 198 -2.81 7.87 -12.51
CA ASN A 198 -3.36 9.22 -12.39
C ASN A 198 -4.63 9.39 -13.22
N LYS A 199 -5.62 10.11 -12.69
CA LYS A 199 -6.89 10.42 -13.37
C LYS A 199 -6.75 11.21 -14.68
N GLU A 200 -5.60 11.81 -14.93
CA GLU A 200 -5.35 12.62 -16.14
C GLU A 200 -5.31 11.80 -17.45
N ASN A 201 -5.23 10.47 -17.38
CA ASN A 201 -5.16 9.58 -18.54
C ASN A 201 -6.47 8.83 -18.84
N ILE A 202 -7.55 9.13 -18.13
CA ILE A 202 -8.85 8.52 -18.39
C ILE A 202 -9.64 9.47 -19.29
N SER A 203 -9.61 9.22 -20.61
CA SER A 203 -10.51 9.89 -21.56
C SER A 203 -11.95 9.73 -21.09
N PRO A 204 -12.79 10.81 -21.10
CA PRO A 204 -14.18 10.67 -20.73
C PRO A 204 -14.87 9.67 -21.68
N PRO A 205 -15.83 8.88 -21.18
CA PRO A 205 -16.59 7.97 -22.04
C PRO A 205 -17.26 8.77 -23.17
N PRO A 206 -17.35 8.21 -24.38
CA PRO A 206 -18.02 8.88 -25.47
C PRO A 206 -19.45 9.20 -25.06
N SER A 207 -19.85 10.45 -25.20
CA SER A 207 -21.22 10.91 -24.98
C SER A 207 -22.16 10.05 -25.81
N ALA A 208 -23.13 9.41 -25.15
CA ALA A 208 -24.19 8.65 -25.84
C ALA A 208 -24.98 9.56 -26.78
N PRO A 209 -25.44 9.01 -27.91
CA PRO A 209 -26.18 9.76 -28.94
C PRO A 209 -27.54 10.25 -28.47
#